data_d20536f829a8225be7309ecfbc9a3c62
#
_entry.id   d20536f829a8225be7309ecfbc9a3c62
#
_cell.length_a   1.000
_cell.length_b   1.000
_cell.length_c   1.000
_cell.angle_alpha   90.00
_cell.angle_beta   90.00
_cell.angle_gamma   90.00
#
_symmetry.space_group_name_H-M   'P 1'
#
loop_
_entity.id
_entity.type
_entity.pdbx_description
1 polymer ?
#
loop_
_entity_poly.entity_id
_entity_poly.type
_entity_poly.pdbx_seq_one_letter_code
_entity_poly.pdbx_strand_id
1 'polypeptide(L)'
;MNVLTLQSTYGGLLHDTGKAVYRAGGQRGSHSEQGYQFLHGVLPGAGWAPALDCVRYHHSAALRGAAKALPADSPAYIVYLADDLSAAADRREVEGESSSFRRDLPLDSVFTHLNGSHPGWMMPAQPQDGSLKLPRQQQPLSASVYADAVRKLKECLPDLQPQPEWINSLLGLLETQFSCFPSSTFTGESPDVSLFDHAKTTAAIAACISEYVQANNITDLCKALFEQEKDFCQKDVFLLYTADFSRIQKFLYTVHTENALRSLRSRSFFLELLMEHYLDELLAGCGVSRANLIYSGGGHCYVLLPNTAAVADTLTRWNRQFNRWLQQQFGTQLFLANAWTPCSGNDLTNTPAEKSPYKELFRRVNRLLEQHKFHRYTACLLYTSPSPRDTR
;
A
#
# COMPACT_ATOMS: atom_id res chain seq x y z
N MET A 1 6.24 -12.29 9.22
CA MET A 1 6.59 -12.17 7.77
C MET A 1 7.63 -13.25 7.45
N ASN A 2 7.44 -14.04 6.41
CA ASN A 2 8.39 -15.04 5.95
C ASN A 2 9.45 -14.42 5.01
N VAL A 3 10.48 -15.20 4.64
CA VAL A 3 11.63 -14.71 3.85
C VAL A 3 11.20 -14.26 2.44
N LEU A 4 10.37 -15.06 1.74
CA LEU A 4 9.92 -14.73 0.39
C LEU A 4 9.06 -13.45 0.40
N THR A 5 8.18 -13.28 1.38
CA THR A 5 7.36 -12.08 1.54
C THR A 5 8.21 -10.86 1.85
N LEU A 6 9.24 -10.99 2.68
CA LEU A 6 10.19 -9.92 2.97
C LEU A 6 10.93 -9.47 1.70
N GLN A 7 11.48 -10.41 0.94
CA GLN A 7 12.21 -10.15 -0.30
C GLN A 7 11.32 -9.51 -1.36
N SER A 8 10.09 -10.01 -1.53
CA SER A 8 9.11 -9.47 -2.46
C SER A 8 8.64 -8.07 -2.06
N THR A 9 8.46 -7.82 -0.75
CA THR A 9 8.11 -6.48 -0.25
C THR A 9 9.20 -5.45 -0.53
N TYR A 10 10.46 -5.78 -0.23
CA TYR A 10 11.58 -4.90 -0.56
C TYR A 10 11.76 -4.73 -2.07
N GLY A 11 11.61 -5.82 -2.83
CA GLY A 11 11.63 -5.77 -4.28
C GLY A 11 10.58 -4.81 -4.84
N GLY A 12 9.34 -4.91 -4.38
CA GLY A 12 8.24 -4.04 -4.77
C GLY A 12 8.44 -2.57 -4.36
N LEU A 13 8.99 -2.30 -3.17
CA LEU A 13 9.29 -0.93 -2.75
C LEU A 13 10.41 -0.28 -3.57
N LEU A 14 11.37 -1.06 -4.04
CA LEU A 14 12.59 -0.54 -4.68
C LEU A 14 12.57 -0.64 -6.22
N HIS A 15 11.64 -1.43 -6.84
CA HIS A 15 11.69 -1.79 -8.26
C HIS A 15 11.85 -0.60 -9.20
N ASP A 16 11.17 0.48 -8.91
CA ASP A 16 11.10 1.68 -9.75
C ASP A 16 12.02 2.84 -9.31
N THR A 17 12.90 2.62 -8.33
CA THR A 17 13.92 3.61 -7.91
C THR A 17 14.74 4.13 -9.10
N GLY A 18 14.97 3.28 -10.08
CA GLY A 18 15.68 3.63 -11.31
C GLY A 18 14.99 4.69 -12.16
N LYS A 19 13.68 4.91 -12.04
CA LYS A 19 12.99 6.02 -12.71
C LYS A 19 13.52 7.38 -12.23
N ALA A 20 13.76 7.52 -10.93
CA ALA A 20 14.36 8.74 -10.37
C ALA A 20 15.82 8.91 -10.84
N VAL A 21 16.60 7.84 -10.83
CA VAL A 21 17.99 7.84 -11.36
C VAL A 21 18.04 8.25 -12.83
N TYR A 22 17.17 7.66 -13.64
CA TYR A 22 17.07 7.97 -15.08
C TYR A 22 16.68 9.42 -15.35
N ARG A 23 15.71 9.96 -14.59
CA ARG A 23 15.20 11.34 -14.72
C ARG A 23 16.20 12.37 -14.19
N ALA A 24 17.06 11.99 -13.25
CA ALA A 24 18.17 12.81 -12.75
C ALA A 24 19.31 13.02 -13.77
N GLY A 25 19.23 12.47 -14.97
CA GLY A 25 20.28 12.54 -15.98
C GLY A 25 21.08 11.24 -16.13
N GLY A 26 20.51 10.12 -15.68
CA GLY A 26 21.12 8.79 -15.81
C GLY A 26 21.51 8.42 -17.25
N GLN A 27 22.38 7.44 -17.37
CA GLN A 27 22.96 6.98 -18.64
C GLN A 27 21.90 6.37 -19.58
N ARG A 28 22.29 6.04 -20.83
CA ARG A 28 21.43 5.28 -21.75
C ARG A 28 21.17 3.88 -21.20
N GLY A 29 19.91 3.43 -21.23
CA GLY A 29 19.50 2.10 -20.77
C GLY A 29 18.11 2.12 -20.14
N SER A 30 17.62 0.94 -19.74
CA SER A 30 16.34 0.84 -19.02
C SER A 30 16.47 1.40 -17.60
N HIS A 31 15.38 1.94 -17.07
CA HIS A 31 15.37 2.38 -15.66
C HIS A 31 15.58 1.19 -14.69
N SER A 32 15.13 -0.02 -15.04
CA SER A 32 15.35 -1.23 -14.25
C SER A 32 16.84 -1.56 -14.06
N GLU A 33 17.63 -1.50 -15.14
CA GLU A 33 19.08 -1.72 -15.05
C GLU A 33 19.79 -0.59 -14.30
N GLN A 34 19.40 0.67 -14.52
CA GLN A 34 19.97 1.81 -13.79
C GLN A 34 19.62 1.76 -12.29
N GLY A 35 18.39 1.34 -11.94
CA GLY A 35 17.96 1.12 -10.57
C GLY A 35 18.78 0.01 -9.91
N TYR A 36 18.94 -1.11 -10.60
CA TYR A 36 19.78 -2.21 -10.12
C TYR A 36 21.23 -1.76 -9.85
N GLN A 37 21.87 -1.09 -10.80
CA GLN A 37 23.27 -0.62 -10.65
C GLN A 37 23.40 0.37 -9.48
N PHE A 38 22.47 1.31 -9.36
CA PHE A 38 22.45 2.27 -8.27
C PHE A 38 22.31 1.57 -6.92
N LEU A 39 21.29 0.72 -6.78
CA LEU A 39 20.99 0.04 -5.50
C LEU A 39 22.08 -0.97 -5.13
N HIS A 40 22.63 -1.71 -6.10
CA HIS A 40 23.76 -2.61 -5.87
C HIS A 40 24.99 -1.88 -5.34
N GLY A 41 25.18 -0.62 -5.77
CA GLY A 41 26.29 0.22 -5.30
C GLY A 41 26.09 0.84 -3.92
N VAL A 42 24.85 0.88 -3.39
CA VAL A 42 24.54 1.56 -2.12
C VAL A 42 24.01 0.62 -1.02
N LEU A 43 23.39 -0.49 -1.37
CA LEU A 43 22.87 -1.47 -0.40
C LEU A 43 23.95 -2.51 -0.08
N PRO A 44 24.41 -2.60 1.18
CA PRO A 44 25.51 -3.49 1.53
C PRO A 44 25.03 -4.94 1.76
N GLY A 45 25.80 -5.88 1.20
CA GLY A 45 25.70 -7.31 1.55
C GLY A 45 24.75 -8.13 0.69
N ALA A 46 25.01 -9.45 0.72
CA ALA A 46 24.31 -10.45 -0.11
C ALA A 46 22.81 -10.61 0.22
N GLY A 47 22.36 -10.18 1.40
CA GLY A 47 20.96 -10.27 1.81
C GLY A 47 19.99 -9.47 0.91
N TRP A 48 20.50 -8.50 0.16
CA TRP A 48 19.73 -7.69 -0.77
C TRP A 48 19.59 -8.31 -2.17
N ALA A 49 20.37 -9.35 -2.50
CA ALA A 49 20.41 -9.91 -3.85
C ALA A 49 19.01 -10.28 -4.42
N PRO A 50 18.11 -10.97 -3.67
CA PRO A 50 16.79 -11.29 -4.22
C PRO A 50 15.93 -10.04 -4.51
N ALA A 51 16.01 -9.00 -3.67
CA ALA A 51 15.29 -7.75 -3.91
C ALA A 51 15.90 -6.98 -5.10
N LEU A 52 17.21 -7.05 -5.29
CA LEU A 52 17.90 -6.45 -6.44
C LEU A 52 17.55 -7.17 -7.75
N ASP A 53 17.35 -8.50 -7.73
CA ASP A 53 16.83 -9.24 -8.88
C ASP A 53 15.42 -8.79 -9.24
N CYS A 54 14.57 -8.50 -8.25
CA CYS A 54 13.26 -7.91 -8.50
C CYS A 54 13.39 -6.56 -9.23
N VAL A 55 14.25 -5.68 -8.76
CA VAL A 55 14.50 -4.38 -9.41
C VAL A 55 14.95 -4.53 -10.86
N ARG A 56 15.85 -5.49 -11.13
CA ARG A 56 16.43 -5.70 -12.45
C ARG A 56 15.45 -6.32 -13.44
N TYR A 57 14.59 -7.22 -12.97
CA TYR A 57 13.80 -8.10 -13.83
C TYR A 57 12.28 -7.89 -13.73
N HIS A 58 11.78 -6.78 -13.15
CA HIS A 58 10.34 -6.54 -13.02
C HIS A 58 9.60 -6.33 -14.35
N HIS A 59 10.28 -6.15 -15.47
CA HIS A 59 9.65 -6.02 -16.79
C HIS A 59 9.69 -7.33 -17.58
N SER A 60 8.61 -7.63 -18.30
CA SER A 60 8.42 -8.88 -19.06
C SER A 60 9.58 -9.20 -20.01
N ALA A 61 10.14 -8.21 -20.71
CA ALA A 61 11.25 -8.42 -21.64
C ALA A 61 12.54 -8.82 -20.91
N ALA A 62 12.86 -8.15 -19.80
CA ALA A 62 14.02 -8.46 -18.97
C ALA A 62 13.88 -9.82 -18.29
N LEU A 63 12.70 -10.10 -17.73
CA LEU A 63 12.38 -11.35 -17.06
C LEU A 63 12.44 -12.54 -18.03
N ARG A 64 11.90 -12.41 -19.23
CA ARG A 64 11.97 -13.44 -20.29
C ARG A 64 13.40 -13.73 -20.70
N GLY A 65 14.24 -12.72 -20.82
CA GLY A 65 15.68 -12.87 -21.11
C GLY A 65 16.42 -13.59 -19.99
N ALA A 66 16.04 -13.37 -18.74
CA ALA A 66 16.66 -13.93 -17.56
C ALA A 66 16.08 -15.28 -17.11
N ALA A 67 14.92 -15.71 -17.61
CA ALA A 67 14.16 -16.88 -17.14
C ALA A 67 14.94 -18.21 -17.13
N LYS A 68 16.00 -18.35 -17.94
CA LYS A 68 16.88 -19.52 -17.93
C LYS A 68 17.90 -19.49 -16.79
N ALA A 69 18.19 -18.33 -16.24
CA ALA A 69 19.21 -18.12 -15.21
C ALA A 69 18.60 -17.87 -13.83
N LEU A 70 17.36 -17.36 -13.77
CA LEU A 70 16.66 -17.17 -12.53
C LEU A 70 16.05 -18.49 -12.01
N PRO A 71 16.13 -18.76 -10.70
CA PRO A 71 15.41 -19.87 -10.09
C PRO A 71 13.90 -19.75 -10.33
N ALA A 72 13.21 -20.91 -10.50
CA ALA A 72 11.77 -20.93 -10.74
C ALA A 72 10.94 -20.34 -9.57
N ASP A 73 11.51 -20.30 -8.37
CA ASP A 73 10.95 -19.72 -7.15
C ASP A 73 11.43 -18.30 -6.85
N SER A 74 12.04 -17.61 -7.83
CA SER A 74 12.55 -16.25 -7.65
C SER A 74 11.43 -15.24 -7.33
N PRO A 75 11.63 -14.35 -6.32
CA PRO A 75 10.68 -13.27 -6.02
C PRO A 75 10.50 -12.27 -7.18
N ALA A 76 11.39 -12.27 -8.17
CA ALA A 76 11.27 -11.41 -9.34
C ALA A 76 9.97 -11.68 -10.14
N TYR A 77 9.49 -12.94 -10.19
CA TYR A 77 8.19 -13.26 -10.82
C TYR A 77 7.00 -12.68 -10.04
N ILE A 78 7.12 -12.61 -8.71
CA ILE A 78 6.09 -12.00 -7.85
C ILE A 78 6.03 -10.50 -8.09
N VAL A 79 7.18 -9.83 -8.09
CA VAL A 79 7.24 -8.36 -8.27
C VAL A 79 6.84 -7.96 -9.70
N TYR A 80 7.22 -8.76 -10.70
CA TYR A 80 6.74 -8.58 -12.08
C TYR A 80 5.21 -8.52 -12.14
N LEU A 81 4.52 -9.55 -11.63
CA LEU A 81 3.05 -9.57 -11.65
C LEU A 81 2.45 -8.46 -10.78
N ALA A 82 3.06 -8.17 -9.65
CA ALA A 82 2.59 -7.10 -8.77
C ALA A 82 2.70 -5.71 -9.39
N ASP A 83 3.78 -5.45 -10.15
CA ASP A 83 3.97 -4.22 -10.92
C ASP A 83 2.92 -4.09 -12.03
N ASP A 84 2.70 -5.16 -12.81
CA ASP A 84 1.70 -5.17 -13.87
C ASP A 84 0.28 -4.92 -13.33
N LEU A 85 -0.09 -5.53 -12.18
CA LEU A 85 -1.38 -5.30 -11.52
C LEU A 85 -1.50 -3.88 -10.96
N SER A 86 -0.45 -3.35 -10.33
CA SER A 86 -0.43 -1.98 -9.82
C SER A 86 -0.53 -0.97 -10.96
N ALA A 87 0.29 -1.14 -12.01
CA ALA A 87 0.27 -0.27 -13.18
C ALA A 87 -1.07 -0.28 -13.90
N ALA A 88 -1.73 -1.44 -14.04
CA ALA A 88 -3.05 -1.54 -14.66
C ALA A 88 -4.14 -0.85 -13.83
N ALA A 89 -4.03 -0.85 -12.49
CA ALA A 89 -4.94 -0.13 -11.61
C ALA A 89 -4.72 1.40 -11.62
N ASP A 90 -3.47 1.83 -11.84
CA ASP A 90 -3.05 3.23 -11.75
C ASP A 90 -3.27 4.02 -13.06
N ARG A 91 -3.23 3.35 -14.22
CA ARG A 91 -3.21 4.02 -15.52
C ARG A 91 -4.57 4.51 -15.95
N ARG A 92 -4.62 5.77 -16.38
CA ARG A 92 -5.79 6.42 -16.99
C ARG A 92 -5.39 7.01 -18.32
N GLU A 93 -5.93 6.46 -19.39
CA GLU A 93 -5.69 6.95 -20.75
C GLU A 93 -6.19 8.38 -20.93
N VAL A 94 -5.39 9.21 -21.61
CA VAL A 94 -5.75 10.57 -22.02
C VAL A 94 -5.95 10.60 -23.51
N GLU A 95 -7.16 10.95 -23.96
CA GLU A 95 -7.49 11.04 -25.38
C GLU A 95 -6.77 12.24 -26.06
N GLY A 96 -6.13 11.99 -27.19
CA GLY A 96 -5.74 13.04 -28.16
C GLY A 96 -4.31 13.55 -28.07
N GLU A 97 -3.43 13.04 -27.21
CA GLU A 97 -2.01 13.45 -27.20
C GLU A 97 -1.13 12.43 -27.95
N SER A 98 -0.06 12.94 -28.58
CA SER A 98 1.00 12.11 -29.16
C SER A 98 1.71 11.35 -28.03
N SER A 99 1.67 10.02 -28.07
CA SER A 99 2.27 9.17 -27.04
C SER A 99 3.81 9.26 -27.06
N SER A 100 4.38 9.94 -26.07
CA SER A 100 5.82 10.08 -25.89
C SER A 100 6.19 10.10 -24.39
N PHE A 101 7.44 9.80 -24.05
CA PHE A 101 7.93 9.92 -22.68
C PHE A 101 8.59 11.27 -22.46
N ARG A 102 8.16 11.99 -21.42
CA ARG A 102 8.72 13.29 -21.02
C ARG A 102 9.31 13.18 -19.62
N ARG A 103 10.62 13.38 -19.48
CA ARG A 103 11.32 13.30 -18.18
C ARG A 103 10.95 14.41 -17.21
N ASP A 104 10.50 15.55 -17.74
CA ASP A 104 10.17 16.77 -17.02
C ASP A 104 8.69 16.89 -16.64
N LEU A 105 7.90 15.84 -16.91
CA LEU A 105 6.47 15.83 -16.59
C LEU A 105 6.27 15.84 -15.06
N PRO A 106 5.50 16.81 -14.51
CA PRO A 106 5.20 16.88 -13.09
C PRO A 106 4.06 15.94 -12.69
N LEU A 107 3.95 15.67 -11.39
CA LEU A 107 2.80 14.97 -10.82
C LEU A 107 1.59 15.90 -10.80
N ASP A 108 0.48 15.47 -11.39
CA ASP A 108 -0.78 16.20 -11.31
C ASP A 108 -1.36 16.18 -9.91
N SER A 109 -2.00 17.28 -9.54
CA SER A 109 -2.76 17.31 -8.29
C SER A 109 -4.06 16.54 -8.43
N VAL A 110 -4.38 15.69 -7.43
CA VAL A 110 -5.67 14.98 -7.35
C VAL A 110 -6.88 15.94 -7.40
N PHE A 111 -6.71 17.20 -6.95
CA PHE A 111 -7.76 18.22 -7.01
C PHE A 111 -8.11 18.64 -8.44
N THR A 112 -7.21 18.47 -9.40
CA THR A 112 -7.48 18.68 -10.83
C THR A 112 -8.59 17.76 -11.32
N HIS A 113 -8.58 16.50 -10.89
CA HIS A 113 -9.56 15.48 -11.28
C HIS A 113 -10.88 15.60 -10.50
N LEU A 114 -10.84 16.01 -9.23
CA LEU A 114 -12.04 16.16 -8.40
C LEU A 114 -12.97 17.27 -8.90
N ASN A 115 -12.43 18.35 -9.43
CA ASN A 115 -13.20 19.52 -9.88
C ASN A 115 -13.45 19.56 -11.40
N GLY A 116 -12.98 18.57 -12.15
CA GLY A 116 -13.32 18.34 -13.57
C GLY A 116 -12.84 19.39 -14.56
N SER A 117 -11.96 20.35 -14.21
CA SER A 117 -11.73 21.46 -15.10
C SER A 117 -10.45 22.29 -14.95
N HIS A 118 -9.46 21.87 -14.20
CA HIS A 118 -8.22 22.64 -14.09
C HIS A 118 -6.99 21.83 -14.52
N PRO A 119 -6.78 21.63 -15.84
CA PRO A 119 -5.50 21.14 -16.33
C PRO A 119 -4.41 22.13 -15.92
N GLY A 120 -3.32 21.62 -15.38
CA GLY A 120 -2.16 22.46 -15.09
C GLY A 120 -1.89 22.76 -13.62
N TRP A 121 -2.51 22.07 -12.67
CA TRP A 121 -2.10 22.09 -11.26
C TRP A 121 -1.24 20.88 -10.94
N MET A 122 -0.07 21.10 -10.33
CA MET A 122 0.89 20.08 -9.95
C MET A 122 1.15 20.08 -8.44
N MET A 123 1.55 18.94 -7.91
CA MET A 123 2.15 18.88 -6.58
C MET A 123 3.60 19.38 -6.64
N PRO A 124 4.04 20.24 -5.71
CA PRO A 124 5.41 20.73 -5.68
C PRO A 124 6.38 19.59 -5.39
N ALA A 125 7.33 19.35 -6.27
CA ALA A 125 8.37 18.35 -6.09
C ALA A 125 9.48 18.86 -5.15
N GLN A 126 9.15 18.96 -3.87
CA GLN A 126 10.08 19.35 -2.81
C GLN A 126 10.07 18.29 -1.71
N PRO A 127 11.20 18.04 -1.06
CA PRO A 127 11.25 17.14 0.09
C PRO A 127 10.18 17.50 1.12
N GLN A 128 9.61 16.51 1.76
CA GLN A 128 8.69 16.74 2.86
C GLN A 128 9.50 17.23 4.07
N ASP A 129 9.37 18.51 4.37
CA ASP A 129 10.05 19.19 5.48
C ASP A 129 9.10 19.59 6.62
N GLY A 130 7.89 19.00 6.62
CA GLY A 130 6.81 19.33 7.55
C GLY A 130 6.03 20.59 7.17
N SER A 131 6.42 21.31 6.11
CA SER A 131 5.65 22.45 5.63
C SER A 131 4.44 22.00 4.80
N LEU A 132 3.35 22.78 4.85
CA LEU A 132 2.18 22.52 4.03
C LEU A 132 2.51 22.74 2.55
N LYS A 133 2.35 21.70 1.74
CA LYS A 133 2.50 21.76 0.29
C LYS A 133 1.12 21.92 -0.34
N LEU A 134 0.94 23.02 -1.05
CA LEU A 134 -0.29 23.27 -1.81
C LEU A 134 -0.04 23.08 -3.30
N PRO A 135 -1.02 22.58 -4.06
CA PRO A 135 -0.94 22.53 -5.51
C PRO A 135 -0.66 23.92 -6.08
N ARG A 136 0.13 23.96 -7.13
CA ARG A 136 0.49 25.20 -7.85
C ARG A 136 0.40 24.99 -9.34
N GLN A 137 0.49 26.06 -10.11
CA GLN A 137 0.48 25.99 -11.56
C GLN A 137 1.60 25.07 -12.07
N GLN A 138 1.28 24.25 -13.04
CA GLN A 138 2.17 23.25 -13.62
C GLN A 138 3.45 23.89 -14.20
N GLN A 139 4.58 23.31 -13.85
CA GLN A 139 5.90 23.68 -14.37
C GLN A 139 6.71 22.40 -14.61
N PRO A 140 7.55 22.36 -15.65
CA PRO A 140 8.43 21.22 -15.89
C PRO A 140 9.32 20.93 -14.69
N LEU A 141 9.51 19.66 -14.35
CA LEU A 141 10.43 19.25 -13.30
C LEU A 141 11.87 19.24 -13.84
N SER A 142 12.77 19.92 -13.14
CA SER A 142 14.19 19.88 -13.49
C SER A 142 14.84 18.57 -13.05
N ALA A 143 15.86 18.13 -13.80
CA ALA A 143 16.67 16.96 -13.44
C ALA A 143 17.36 17.10 -12.06
N SER A 144 17.64 18.32 -11.61
CA SER A 144 18.25 18.58 -10.30
C SER A 144 17.38 18.15 -9.14
N VAL A 145 16.03 18.26 -9.26
CA VAL A 145 15.09 17.82 -8.21
C VAL A 145 15.17 16.29 -8.02
N TYR A 146 15.25 15.56 -9.12
CA TYR A 146 15.46 14.11 -9.06
C TYR A 146 16.85 13.75 -8.53
N ALA A 147 17.89 14.52 -8.92
CA ALA A 147 19.26 14.30 -8.42
C ALA A 147 19.36 14.50 -6.91
N ASP A 148 18.66 15.47 -6.34
CA ASP A 148 18.59 15.69 -4.89
C ASP A 148 17.95 14.50 -4.17
N ALA A 149 16.84 13.96 -4.69
CA ALA A 149 16.22 12.76 -4.14
C ALA A 149 17.16 11.54 -4.21
N VAL A 150 17.81 11.31 -5.36
CA VAL A 150 18.79 10.22 -5.54
C VAL A 150 19.97 10.36 -4.57
N ARG A 151 20.47 11.59 -4.35
CA ARG A 151 21.53 11.87 -3.38
C ARG A 151 21.08 11.50 -1.96
N LYS A 152 19.86 11.86 -1.56
CA LYS A 152 19.29 11.50 -0.25
C LYS A 152 19.16 9.98 -0.09
N LEU A 153 18.70 9.27 -1.10
CA LEU A 153 18.66 7.80 -1.08
C LEU A 153 20.07 7.23 -0.89
N LYS A 154 21.07 7.75 -1.60
CA LYS A 154 22.46 7.30 -1.46
C LYS A 154 23.02 7.53 -0.06
N GLU A 155 22.59 8.58 0.63
CA GLU A 155 23.00 8.88 2.00
C GLU A 155 22.34 7.93 3.05
N CYS A 156 21.06 7.55 2.84
CA CYS A 156 20.26 6.85 3.86
C CYS A 156 20.18 5.32 3.65
N LEU A 157 20.20 4.84 2.39
CA LEU A 157 20.04 3.42 2.11
C LEU A 157 21.13 2.50 2.69
N PRO A 158 22.41 2.92 2.79
CA PRO A 158 23.45 2.06 3.37
C PRO A 158 23.21 1.62 4.82
N ASP A 159 22.43 2.38 5.57
CA ASP A 159 22.10 2.08 6.98
C ASP A 159 20.99 1.04 7.13
N LEU A 160 20.24 0.75 6.05
CA LEU A 160 19.14 -0.22 6.07
C LEU A 160 19.64 -1.66 6.07
N GLN A 161 18.89 -2.51 6.77
CA GLN A 161 19.10 -3.95 6.78
C GLN A 161 17.89 -4.66 6.14
N PRO A 162 18.07 -5.78 5.43
CA PRO A 162 16.96 -6.54 4.81
C PRO A 162 16.21 -7.36 5.86
N GLN A 163 15.57 -6.67 6.83
CA GLN A 163 14.83 -7.23 7.95
C GLN A 163 13.46 -6.54 8.07
N PRO A 164 12.43 -7.21 8.61
CA PRO A 164 11.07 -6.66 8.69
C PRO A 164 10.99 -5.30 9.41
N GLU A 165 11.82 -5.07 10.41
CA GLU A 165 11.84 -3.87 11.25
C GLU A 165 12.21 -2.60 10.47
N TRP A 166 12.94 -2.75 9.36
CA TRP A 166 13.39 -1.62 8.54
C TRP A 166 12.42 -1.24 7.41
N ILE A 167 11.35 -2.02 7.18
CA ILE A 167 10.37 -1.71 6.12
C ILE A 167 9.73 -0.33 6.33
N ASN A 168 9.35 0.00 7.58
CA ASN A 168 8.74 1.28 7.88
C ASN A 168 9.71 2.46 7.67
N SER A 169 11.00 2.27 7.95
CA SER A 169 12.05 3.27 7.69
C SER A 169 12.21 3.49 6.18
N LEU A 170 12.21 2.41 5.39
CA LEU A 170 12.26 2.51 3.93
C LEU A 170 11.00 3.18 3.38
N LEU A 171 9.80 2.82 3.87
CA LEU A 171 8.55 3.47 3.48
C LEU A 171 8.61 4.97 3.73
N GLY A 172 9.01 5.41 4.91
CA GLY A 172 9.14 6.84 5.23
C GLY A 172 10.19 7.57 4.38
N LEU A 173 11.30 6.90 4.06
CA LEU A 173 12.32 7.45 3.17
C LEU A 173 11.76 7.63 1.74
N LEU A 174 11.12 6.60 1.18
CA LEU A 174 10.53 6.66 -0.17
C LEU A 174 9.36 7.65 -0.24
N GLU A 175 8.50 7.70 0.78
CA GLU A 175 7.43 8.68 0.89
C GLU A 175 7.98 10.10 0.82
N THR A 176 8.99 10.40 1.63
CA THR A 176 9.61 11.74 1.67
C THR A 176 10.21 12.13 0.32
N GLN A 177 10.82 11.18 -0.41
CA GLN A 177 11.53 11.48 -1.66
C GLN A 177 10.64 11.38 -2.90
N PHE A 178 9.63 10.50 -2.92
CA PHE A 178 8.94 10.09 -4.15
C PHE A 178 7.46 10.49 -4.23
N SER A 179 6.85 10.99 -3.15
CA SER A 179 5.41 11.36 -3.14
C SER A 179 5.03 12.46 -4.12
N CYS A 180 5.98 13.26 -4.59
CA CYS A 180 5.73 14.35 -5.52
C CYS A 180 6.27 14.09 -6.93
N PHE A 181 6.71 12.87 -7.23
CA PHE A 181 7.15 12.46 -8.55
C PHE A 181 6.12 11.55 -9.20
N PRO A 182 5.79 11.72 -10.49
CA PRO A 182 4.85 10.82 -11.15
C PRO A 182 5.47 9.42 -11.34
N SER A 183 4.66 8.38 -11.18
CA SER A 183 5.04 6.99 -11.45
C SER A 183 5.31 6.78 -12.95
N SER A 184 4.42 7.32 -13.80
CA SER A 184 4.57 7.32 -15.26
C SER A 184 4.84 8.75 -15.77
N THR A 185 5.66 8.84 -16.81
CA THR A 185 5.89 10.09 -17.56
C THR A 185 5.52 9.92 -19.05
N PHE A 186 4.68 8.93 -19.34
CA PHE A 186 4.08 8.72 -20.63
C PHE A 186 2.91 9.70 -20.83
N THR A 187 2.94 10.50 -21.89
CA THR A 187 1.97 11.57 -22.13
C THR A 187 0.58 11.07 -22.54
N GLY A 188 0.46 9.79 -22.92
CA GLY A 188 -0.83 9.15 -23.17
C GLY A 188 -1.59 8.71 -21.90
N GLU A 189 -1.02 8.98 -20.72
CA GLU A 189 -1.60 8.64 -19.41
C GLU A 189 -1.61 9.87 -18.51
N SER A 190 -2.58 9.94 -17.58
CA SER A 190 -2.61 10.97 -16.55
C SER A 190 -1.48 10.73 -15.54
N PRO A 191 -0.58 11.69 -15.29
CA PRO A 191 0.51 11.55 -14.32
C PRO A 191 0.04 11.88 -12.90
N ASP A 192 -1.05 11.28 -12.42
CA ASP A 192 -1.72 11.60 -11.16
C ASP A 192 -1.44 10.62 -10.02
N VAL A 193 -0.66 9.55 -10.27
CA VAL A 193 -0.18 8.61 -9.27
C VAL A 193 1.29 8.86 -8.98
N SER A 194 1.64 8.98 -7.70
CA SER A 194 3.03 9.21 -7.30
C SER A 194 3.88 7.95 -7.44
N LEU A 195 5.18 8.15 -7.63
CA LEU A 195 6.15 7.05 -7.66
C LEU A 195 6.18 6.28 -6.33
N PHE A 196 5.93 6.96 -5.20
CA PHE A 196 5.79 6.34 -3.89
C PHE A 196 4.54 5.47 -3.79
N ASP A 197 3.37 5.99 -4.17
CA ASP A 197 2.11 5.25 -4.07
C ASP A 197 2.13 4.01 -4.96
N HIS A 198 2.67 4.11 -6.17
CA HIS A 198 2.88 2.98 -7.07
C HIS A 198 3.80 1.92 -6.45
N ALA A 199 4.98 2.32 -5.92
CA ALA A 199 5.92 1.39 -5.29
C ALA A 199 5.31 0.73 -4.04
N LYS A 200 4.58 1.48 -3.21
CA LYS A 200 3.87 0.97 -2.03
C LYS A 200 2.79 -0.04 -2.42
N THR A 201 1.98 0.26 -3.43
CA THR A 201 0.92 -0.63 -3.91
C THR A 201 1.50 -1.90 -4.52
N THR A 202 2.56 -1.77 -5.33
CA THR A 202 3.30 -2.93 -5.86
C THR A 202 3.83 -3.83 -4.74
N ALA A 203 4.42 -3.25 -3.69
CA ALA A 203 4.92 -4.01 -2.54
C ALA A 203 3.78 -4.69 -1.76
N ALA A 204 2.63 -4.04 -1.61
CA ALA A 204 1.45 -4.62 -0.97
C ALA A 204 0.91 -5.83 -1.73
N ILE A 205 0.77 -5.71 -3.05
CA ILE A 205 0.34 -6.79 -3.94
C ILE A 205 1.35 -7.93 -3.92
N ALA A 206 2.66 -7.62 -4.00
CA ALA A 206 3.72 -8.61 -3.95
C ALA A 206 3.74 -9.40 -2.63
N ALA A 207 3.56 -8.72 -1.49
CA ALA A 207 3.44 -9.37 -0.19
C ALA A 207 2.24 -10.35 -0.14
N CYS A 208 1.08 -9.94 -0.67
CA CYS A 208 -0.11 -10.79 -0.71
C CYS A 208 0.09 -12.01 -1.62
N ILE A 209 0.64 -11.83 -2.83
CA ILE A 209 0.94 -12.93 -3.75
C ILE A 209 1.92 -13.91 -3.08
N SER A 210 2.96 -13.41 -2.42
CA SER A 210 3.96 -14.21 -1.74
C SER A 210 3.38 -15.10 -0.64
N GLU A 211 2.55 -14.55 0.24
CA GLU A 211 1.85 -15.32 1.29
C GLU A 211 0.86 -16.33 0.69
N TYR A 212 0.14 -15.95 -0.37
CA TYR A 212 -0.81 -16.84 -1.04
C TYR A 212 -0.14 -18.05 -1.71
N VAL A 213 0.95 -17.82 -2.47
CA VAL A 213 1.65 -18.92 -3.16
C VAL A 213 2.27 -19.91 -2.19
N GLN A 214 2.79 -19.43 -1.05
CA GLN A 214 3.32 -20.30 -0.01
C GLN A 214 2.21 -21.09 0.68
N ALA A 215 1.11 -20.45 1.06
CA ALA A 215 -0.03 -21.13 1.69
C ALA A 215 -0.65 -22.23 0.79
N ASN A 216 -0.52 -22.08 -0.53
CA ASN A 216 -1.02 -23.03 -1.53
C ASN A 216 0.06 -23.96 -2.11
N ASN A 217 1.29 -23.94 -1.55
CA ASN A 217 2.42 -24.76 -2.00
C ASN A 217 2.75 -24.60 -3.50
N ILE A 218 2.61 -23.39 -4.05
CA ILE A 218 2.97 -23.06 -5.42
C ILE A 218 4.48 -22.74 -5.43
N THR A 219 5.29 -23.66 -5.91
CA THR A 219 6.77 -23.55 -5.89
C THR A 219 7.36 -23.08 -7.22
N ASP A 220 6.69 -23.35 -8.34
CA ASP A 220 7.10 -22.87 -9.67
C ASP A 220 6.40 -21.53 -9.96
N LEU A 221 7.05 -20.44 -9.50
CA LEU A 221 6.54 -19.08 -9.66
C LEU A 221 6.66 -18.61 -11.11
N CYS A 222 7.68 -19.08 -11.86
CA CYS A 222 7.82 -18.79 -13.28
C CYS A 222 6.57 -19.24 -14.05
N LYS A 223 6.19 -20.50 -13.86
CA LYS A 223 5.01 -21.06 -14.53
C LYS A 223 3.72 -20.37 -14.07
N ALA A 224 3.55 -20.21 -12.76
CA ALA A 224 2.28 -19.73 -12.20
C ALA A 224 2.02 -18.23 -12.46
N LEU A 225 3.06 -17.38 -12.34
CA LEU A 225 2.92 -15.93 -12.33
C LEU A 225 3.34 -15.25 -13.64
N PHE A 226 4.16 -15.92 -14.45
CA PHE A 226 4.64 -15.37 -15.71
C PHE A 226 4.05 -16.09 -16.93
N GLU A 227 4.09 -17.45 -16.98
CA GLU A 227 3.55 -18.18 -18.11
C GLU A 227 2.02 -18.30 -18.09
N GLN A 228 1.43 -18.43 -16.89
CA GLN A 228 -0.02 -18.58 -16.65
C GLN A 228 -0.62 -17.37 -15.90
N GLU A 229 -0.08 -16.20 -16.13
CA GLU A 229 -0.48 -14.94 -15.50
C GLU A 229 -1.98 -14.70 -15.52
N LYS A 230 -2.61 -14.85 -16.71
CA LYS A 230 -4.06 -14.61 -16.88
C LYS A 230 -4.92 -15.52 -16.01
N ASP A 231 -4.54 -16.78 -15.86
CA ASP A 231 -5.26 -17.73 -15.02
C ASP A 231 -5.03 -17.44 -13.53
N PHE A 232 -3.85 -16.97 -13.19
CA PHE A 232 -3.55 -16.55 -11.81
C PHE A 232 -4.35 -15.31 -11.42
N CYS A 233 -4.46 -14.31 -12.29
CA CYS A 233 -5.21 -13.08 -12.06
C CYS A 233 -6.72 -13.29 -11.87
N GLN A 234 -7.27 -14.46 -12.23
CA GLN A 234 -8.67 -14.82 -11.98
C GLN A 234 -8.90 -15.38 -10.57
N LYS A 235 -7.85 -15.79 -9.87
CA LYS A 235 -7.95 -16.38 -8.53
C LYS A 235 -8.16 -15.30 -7.47
N ASP A 236 -8.95 -15.63 -6.46
CA ASP A 236 -9.12 -14.80 -5.27
C ASP A 236 -7.85 -14.87 -4.38
N VAL A 237 -6.81 -14.16 -4.78
CA VAL A 237 -5.51 -14.11 -4.11
C VAL A 237 -5.51 -13.14 -2.93
N PHE A 238 -6.39 -12.17 -2.97
CA PHE A 238 -6.40 -11.04 -2.05
C PHE A 238 -7.67 -11.00 -1.20
N LEU A 239 -7.58 -10.35 -0.05
CA LEU A 239 -8.70 -9.88 0.77
C LEU A 239 -8.66 -8.36 0.84
N LEU A 240 -9.73 -7.70 0.45
CA LEU A 240 -9.92 -6.29 0.82
C LEU A 240 -10.54 -6.25 2.21
N TYR A 241 -9.79 -5.72 3.17
CA TYR A 241 -10.20 -5.55 4.56
C TYR A 241 -10.53 -4.09 4.85
N THR A 242 -11.54 -3.87 5.70
CA THR A 242 -11.88 -2.54 6.21
C THR A 242 -12.29 -2.64 7.68
N ALA A 243 -11.98 -1.60 8.45
CA ALA A 243 -12.47 -1.44 9.82
C ALA A 243 -12.87 0.01 10.07
N ASP A 244 -13.84 0.20 10.98
CA ASP A 244 -14.36 1.52 11.31
C ASP A 244 -14.84 1.56 12.77
N PHE A 245 -14.39 2.57 13.52
CA PHE A 245 -14.87 2.81 14.86
C PHE A 245 -16.32 3.31 14.85
N SER A 246 -17.19 2.55 15.46
CA SER A 246 -18.58 2.95 15.66
C SER A 246 -18.73 3.84 16.88
N ARG A 247 -19.57 4.89 16.77
CA ARG A 247 -19.91 5.84 17.85
C ARG A 247 -18.77 6.80 18.23
N ILE A 248 -17.84 7.08 17.35
CA ILE A 248 -16.76 8.06 17.57
C ILE A 248 -17.31 9.38 18.09
N GLN A 249 -18.34 9.93 17.44
CA GLN A 249 -18.93 11.21 17.85
C GLN A 249 -19.46 11.16 19.30
N LYS A 250 -20.18 10.09 19.69
CA LYS A 250 -20.66 9.95 21.06
C LYS A 250 -19.50 9.88 22.05
N PHE A 251 -18.44 9.15 21.74
CA PHE A 251 -17.25 9.07 22.57
C PHE A 251 -16.54 10.43 22.66
N LEU A 252 -16.36 11.14 21.56
CA LEU A 252 -15.68 12.44 21.53
C LEU A 252 -16.45 13.52 22.29
N TYR A 253 -17.77 13.61 22.07
CA TYR A 253 -18.59 14.69 22.64
C TYR A 253 -19.18 14.41 24.03
N THR A 254 -18.90 13.25 24.64
CA THR A 254 -19.19 13.00 26.04
C THR A 254 -18.13 13.70 26.91
N VAL A 255 -18.14 15.03 26.94
CA VAL A 255 -17.19 15.86 27.71
C VAL A 255 -17.92 16.77 28.67
N HIS A 256 -17.33 17.01 29.86
CA HIS A 256 -17.80 18.03 30.77
C HIS A 256 -17.43 19.41 30.27
N THR A 257 -18.20 20.45 30.65
CA THR A 257 -18.00 21.82 30.21
C THR A 257 -16.63 22.39 30.57
N GLU A 258 -16.08 21.98 31.73
CA GLU A 258 -14.73 22.34 32.14
C GLU A 258 -13.69 21.56 31.32
N ASN A 259 -12.75 22.25 30.70
CA ASN A 259 -11.70 21.69 29.85
C ASN A 259 -12.19 20.91 28.61
N ALA A 260 -13.37 21.25 28.09
CA ALA A 260 -13.99 20.56 26.95
C ALA A 260 -13.06 20.39 25.74
N LEU A 261 -12.36 21.49 25.33
CA LEU A 261 -11.44 21.45 24.18
C LEU A 261 -10.23 20.53 24.40
N ARG A 262 -9.65 20.54 25.60
CA ARG A 262 -8.53 19.66 25.95
C ARG A 262 -8.95 18.20 25.93
N SER A 263 -10.13 17.90 26.50
CA SER A 263 -10.70 16.57 26.55
C SER A 263 -11.02 16.04 25.14
N LEU A 264 -11.59 16.89 24.29
CA LEU A 264 -11.89 16.54 22.88
C LEU A 264 -10.63 16.19 22.10
N ARG A 265 -9.59 17.04 22.18
CA ARG A 265 -8.28 16.79 21.52
C ARG A 265 -7.64 15.49 22.02
N SER A 266 -7.61 15.26 23.33
CA SER A 266 -7.04 14.05 23.92
C SER A 266 -7.76 12.79 23.47
N ARG A 267 -9.10 12.81 23.39
CA ARG A 267 -9.89 11.66 22.93
C ARG A 267 -9.72 11.40 21.43
N SER A 268 -9.66 12.46 20.62
CA SER A 268 -9.40 12.33 19.18
C SER A 268 -8.01 11.73 18.93
N PHE A 269 -6.99 12.24 19.59
CA PHE A 269 -5.63 11.71 19.51
C PHE A 269 -5.53 10.27 20.01
N PHE A 270 -6.24 9.94 21.11
CA PHE A 270 -6.29 8.57 21.61
C PHE A 270 -6.87 7.59 20.59
N LEU A 271 -7.96 7.95 19.89
CA LEU A 271 -8.56 7.11 18.86
C LEU A 271 -7.63 6.91 17.68
N GLU A 272 -6.88 7.93 17.28
CA GLU A 272 -5.87 7.84 16.23
C GLU A 272 -4.76 6.86 16.62
N LEU A 273 -4.15 7.03 17.79
CA LEU A 273 -3.13 6.10 18.30
C LEU A 273 -3.66 4.68 18.46
N LEU A 274 -4.91 4.53 18.88
CA LEU A 274 -5.52 3.22 19.03
C LEU A 274 -5.72 2.52 17.69
N MET A 275 -6.12 3.26 16.65
CA MET A 275 -6.23 2.73 15.29
C MET A 275 -4.85 2.34 14.73
N GLU A 276 -3.85 3.19 14.92
CA GLU A 276 -2.48 2.91 14.47
C GLU A 276 -1.92 1.64 15.13
N HIS A 277 -2.07 1.51 16.46
CA HIS A 277 -1.66 0.31 17.17
C HIS A 277 -2.43 -0.94 16.71
N TYR A 278 -3.76 -0.81 16.53
CA TYR A 278 -4.60 -1.89 16.02
C TYR A 278 -4.10 -2.39 14.66
N LEU A 279 -3.76 -1.47 13.76
CA LEU A 279 -3.27 -1.78 12.41
C LEU A 279 -1.90 -2.43 12.44
N ASP A 280 -0.97 -1.96 13.26
CA ASP A 280 0.37 -2.55 13.38
C ASP A 280 0.30 -4.02 13.83
N GLU A 281 -0.46 -4.30 14.86
CA GLU A 281 -0.66 -5.65 15.36
C GLU A 281 -1.40 -6.56 14.36
N LEU A 282 -2.41 -6.01 13.67
CA LEU A 282 -3.14 -6.72 12.63
C LEU A 282 -2.22 -7.13 11.47
N LEU A 283 -1.45 -6.18 10.94
CA LEU A 283 -0.54 -6.38 9.82
C LEU A 283 0.55 -7.40 10.17
N ALA A 284 1.14 -7.25 11.35
CA ALA A 284 2.14 -8.22 11.87
C ALA A 284 1.55 -9.62 12.01
N GLY A 285 0.32 -9.73 12.57
CA GLY A 285 -0.39 -10.99 12.71
C GLY A 285 -0.78 -11.65 11.38
N CYS A 286 -0.95 -10.86 10.32
CA CYS A 286 -1.21 -11.33 8.96
C CYS A 286 0.06 -11.60 8.14
N GLY A 287 1.25 -11.38 8.71
CA GLY A 287 2.53 -11.63 8.06
C GLY A 287 2.93 -10.60 7.00
N VAL A 288 2.29 -9.43 6.99
CA VAL A 288 2.54 -8.33 6.04
C VAL A 288 3.01 -7.06 6.74
N SER A 289 3.20 -5.96 6.01
CA SER A 289 3.76 -4.72 6.52
C SER A 289 2.82 -3.52 6.30
N ARG A 290 3.24 -2.34 6.74
CA ARG A 290 2.51 -1.08 6.48
C ARG A 290 2.42 -0.73 4.98
N ALA A 291 3.16 -1.36 4.10
CA ALA A 291 2.93 -1.26 2.67
C ALA A 291 1.49 -1.67 2.30
N ASN A 292 0.93 -2.66 3.01
CA ASN A 292 -0.42 -3.19 2.80
C ASN A 292 -1.55 -2.28 3.33
N LEU A 293 -1.23 -1.24 4.10
CA LEU A 293 -2.18 -0.24 4.56
C LEU A 293 -2.47 0.77 3.45
N ILE A 294 -3.63 0.62 2.79
CA ILE A 294 -4.03 1.48 1.67
C ILE A 294 -4.46 2.85 2.19
N TYR A 295 -5.27 2.87 3.26
CA TYR A 295 -5.81 4.09 3.84
C TYR A 295 -6.05 3.93 5.34
N SER A 296 -5.72 4.95 6.13
CA SER A 296 -6.12 5.11 7.52
C SER A 296 -6.47 6.58 7.78
N GLY A 297 -7.60 6.84 8.39
CA GLY A 297 -7.99 8.20 8.78
C GLY A 297 -9.41 8.28 9.35
N GLY A 298 -9.60 9.16 10.33
CA GLY A 298 -10.90 9.38 10.96
C GLY A 298 -11.50 8.17 11.67
N GLY A 299 -10.66 7.20 12.06
CA GLY A 299 -11.10 5.94 12.68
C GLY A 299 -11.56 4.88 11.69
N HIS A 300 -11.28 5.06 10.41
CA HIS A 300 -11.60 4.14 9.31
C HIS A 300 -10.32 3.73 8.58
N CYS A 301 -10.25 2.50 8.07
CA CYS A 301 -9.12 2.01 7.30
C CYS A 301 -9.51 1.07 6.16
N TYR A 302 -8.63 0.98 5.16
CA TYR A 302 -8.60 -0.08 4.15
C TYR A 302 -7.22 -0.73 4.11
N VAL A 303 -7.20 -2.05 4.05
CA VAL A 303 -5.97 -2.86 4.03
C VAL A 303 -6.10 -3.93 2.96
N LEU A 304 -5.05 -4.16 2.17
CA LEU A 304 -4.95 -5.28 1.25
C LEU A 304 -4.20 -6.43 1.93
N LEU A 305 -4.84 -7.58 2.06
CA LEU A 305 -4.31 -8.75 2.77
C LEU A 305 -4.26 -9.98 1.86
N PRO A 306 -3.43 -10.97 2.15
CA PRO A 306 -3.43 -12.24 1.42
C PRO A 306 -4.65 -13.08 1.78
N ASN A 307 -5.29 -13.69 0.78
CA ASN A 307 -6.43 -14.57 0.99
C ASN A 307 -5.96 -15.98 1.39
N THR A 308 -5.68 -16.15 2.67
CA THR A 308 -5.29 -17.43 3.26
C THR A 308 -6.14 -17.77 4.49
N ALA A 309 -6.28 -19.05 4.80
CA ALA A 309 -7.02 -19.49 6.00
C ALA A 309 -6.42 -18.89 7.28
N ALA A 310 -5.09 -18.83 7.38
CA ALA A 310 -4.38 -18.27 8.53
C ALA A 310 -4.68 -16.79 8.74
N VAL A 311 -4.81 -16.02 7.66
CA VAL A 311 -5.19 -14.60 7.73
C VAL A 311 -6.65 -14.47 8.18
N ALA A 312 -7.59 -15.22 7.60
CA ALA A 312 -9.00 -15.19 8.00
C ALA A 312 -9.21 -15.54 9.48
N ASP A 313 -8.48 -16.52 9.99
CA ASP A 313 -8.47 -16.89 11.41
C ASP A 313 -7.89 -15.78 12.28
N THR A 314 -6.81 -15.13 11.83
CA THR A 314 -6.19 -14.00 12.52
C THR A 314 -7.16 -12.82 12.61
N LEU A 315 -7.82 -12.45 11.50
CA LEU A 315 -8.81 -11.38 11.47
C LEU A 315 -9.96 -11.64 12.46
N THR A 316 -10.49 -12.87 12.46
CA THR A 316 -11.58 -13.26 13.36
C THR A 316 -11.16 -13.19 14.82
N ARG A 317 -9.98 -13.75 15.15
CA ARG A 317 -9.44 -13.78 16.51
C ARG A 317 -9.12 -12.37 17.01
N TRP A 318 -8.40 -11.58 16.20
CA TRP A 318 -7.98 -10.24 16.56
C TRP A 318 -9.15 -9.30 16.78
N ASN A 319 -10.14 -9.31 15.89
CA ASN A 319 -11.36 -8.52 16.04
C ASN A 319 -12.10 -8.85 17.36
N ARG A 320 -12.24 -10.15 17.68
CA ARG A 320 -12.89 -10.58 18.93
C ARG A 320 -12.13 -10.11 20.16
N GLN A 321 -10.81 -10.26 20.18
CA GLN A 321 -9.97 -9.84 21.30
C GLN A 321 -10.00 -8.33 21.50
N PHE A 322 -9.87 -7.57 20.42
CA PHE A 322 -9.86 -6.11 20.47
C PHE A 322 -11.22 -5.55 20.93
N ASN A 323 -12.34 -6.04 20.39
CA ASN A 323 -13.65 -5.60 20.81
C ASN A 323 -13.99 -6.01 22.26
N ARG A 324 -13.48 -7.15 22.75
CA ARG A 324 -13.57 -7.50 24.16
C ARG A 324 -12.83 -6.50 25.04
N TRP A 325 -11.62 -6.13 24.66
CA TRP A 325 -10.84 -5.10 25.36
C TRP A 325 -11.56 -3.74 25.32
N LEU A 326 -12.08 -3.30 24.18
CA LEU A 326 -12.87 -2.07 24.07
C LEU A 326 -14.06 -2.08 25.01
N GLN A 327 -14.78 -3.20 25.11
CA GLN A 327 -15.91 -3.34 26.01
C GLN A 327 -15.50 -3.25 27.49
N GLN A 328 -14.39 -3.86 27.88
CA GLN A 328 -13.87 -3.78 29.23
C GLN A 328 -13.46 -2.36 29.62
N GLN A 329 -12.87 -1.60 28.72
CA GLN A 329 -12.37 -0.24 28.99
C GLN A 329 -13.47 0.83 28.85
N PHE A 330 -14.37 0.70 27.87
CA PHE A 330 -15.30 1.75 27.47
C PHE A 330 -16.78 1.31 27.49
N GLY A 331 -17.07 0.10 27.98
CA GLY A 331 -18.41 -0.46 27.95
C GLY A 331 -18.93 -0.56 26.52
N THR A 332 -20.11 0.00 26.25
CA THR A 332 -20.71 0.03 24.92
C THR A 332 -20.46 1.32 24.13
N GLN A 333 -19.53 2.17 24.60
CA GLN A 333 -19.28 3.49 23.99
C GLN A 333 -18.50 3.39 22.68
N LEU A 334 -17.56 2.45 22.58
CA LEU A 334 -16.74 2.20 21.40
C LEU A 334 -16.88 0.76 20.93
N PHE A 335 -16.86 0.57 19.62
CA PHE A 335 -16.85 -0.72 18.96
C PHE A 335 -16.14 -0.59 17.62
N LEU A 336 -15.22 -1.49 17.30
CA LEU A 336 -14.58 -1.56 16.01
C LEU A 336 -15.31 -2.57 15.12
N ALA A 337 -16.13 -2.06 14.20
CA ALA A 337 -16.70 -2.88 13.14
C ALA A 337 -15.62 -3.18 12.11
N ASN A 338 -15.61 -4.40 11.58
CA ASN A 338 -14.71 -4.76 10.47
C ASN A 338 -15.41 -5.69 9.50
N ALA A 339 -14.87 -5.76 8.29
CA ALA A 339 -15.30 -6.67 7.26
C ALA A 339 -14.16 -6.92 6.28
N TRP A 340 -14.23 -8.05 5.59
CA TRP A 340 -13.34 -8.36 4.48
C TRP A 340 -14.06 -9.16 3.41
N THR A 341 -13.54 -9.10 2.20
CA THR A 341 -14.07 -9.84 1.06
C THR A 341 -12.94 -10.30 0.16
N PRO A 342 -12.99 -11.55 -0.34
CA PRO A 342 -12.03 -12.02 -1.33
C PRO A 342 -12.11 -11.18 -2.61
N CYS A 343 -10.96 -11.02 -3.26
CA CYS A 343 -10.85 -10.40 -4.58
C CYS A 343 -9.67 -10.96 -5.37
N SER A 344 -9.79 -10.86 -6.68
CA SER A 344 -8.82 -11.30 -7.65
C SER A 344 -7.96 -10.15 -8.19
N GLY A 345 -6.89 -10.47 -8.94
CA GLY A 345 -6.14 -9.46 -9.69
C GLY A 345 -7.02 -8.70 -10.67
N ASN A 346 -7.96 -9.38 -11.32
CA ASN A 346 -8.92 -8.77 -12.25
C ASN A 346 -9.86 -7.78 -11.54
N ASP A 347 -10.25 -8.03 -10.29
CA ASP A 347 -11.05 -7.08 -9.52
C ASP A 347 -10.24 -5.80 -9.23
N LEU A 348 -8.96 -5.93 -8.87
CA LEU A 348 -8.08 -4.79 -8.57
C LEU A 348 -7.81 -3.94 -9.82
N THR A 349 -7.66 -4.56 -10.99
CA THR A 349 -7.42 -3.88 -12.28
C THR A 349 -8.70 -3.45 -13.01
N ASN A 350 -9.86 -3.59 -12.35
CA ASN A 350 -11.17 -3.29 -12.97
C ASN A 350 -11.43 -4.05 -14.28
N THR A 351 -11.03 -5.32 -14.35
CA THR A 351 -11.13 -6.14 -15.55
C THR A 351 -12.24 -7.22 -15.42
N PRO A 352 -13.26 -7.27 -16.31
CA PRO A 352 -13.47 -6.33 -17.41
C PRO A 352 -14.15 -5.03 -16.97
N ALA A 353 -13.75 -3.90 -17.55
CA ALA A 353 -14.18 -2.56 -17.15
C ALA A 353 -15.69 -2.34 -17.19
N GLU A 354 -16.39 -2.97 -18.15
CA GLU A 354 -17.85 -2.85 -18.33
C GLU A 354 -18.63 -3.37 -17.11
N LYS A 355 -18.07 -4.32 -16.37
CA LYS A 355 -18.67 -4.87 -15.13
C LYS A 355 -18.32 -4.06 -13.91
N SER A 356 -17.36 -3.14 -14.00
CA SER A 356 -16.86 -2.31 -12.90
C SER A 356 -16.51 -3.12 -11.63
N PRO A 357 -15.72 -4.22 -11.73
CA PRO A 357 -15.49 -5.11 -10.59
C PRO A 357 -14.80 -4.40 -9.42
N TYR A 358 -13.92 -3.43 -9.67
CA TYR A 358 -13.29 -2.61 -8.64
C TYR A 358 -14.33 -1.85 -7.79
N LYS A 359 -15.29 -1.19 -8.43
CA LYS A 359 -16.37 -0.48 -7.74
C LYS A 359 -17.25 -1.44 -6.93
N GLU A 360 -17.54 -2.61 -7.50
CA GLU A 360 -18.37 -3.62 -6.85
C GLU A 360 -17.65 -4.26 -5.65
N LEU A 361 -16.33 -4.42 -5.71
CA LEU A 361 -15.50 -4.87 -4.60
C LEU A 361 -15.67 -3.96 -3.37
N PHE A 362 -15.53 -2.64 -3.54
CA PHE A 362 -15.72 -1.66 -2.45
C PHE A 362 -17.17 -1.63 -1.94
N ARG A 363 -18.16 -1.77 -2.82
CA ARG A 363 -19.57 -1.86 -2.41
C ARG A 363 -19.81 -3.10 -1.55
N ARG A 364 -19.24 -4.24 -1.93
CA ARG A 364 -19.39 -5.51 -1.23
C ARG A 364 -18.77 -5.45 0.17
N VAL A 365 -17.55 -4.97 0.31
CA VAL A 365 -16.89 -4.86 1.62
C VAL A 365 -17.60 -3.85 2.53
N ASN A 366 -18.04 -2.71 2.01
CA ASN A 366 -18.75 -1.70 2.79
C ASN A 366 -20.14 -2.18 3.24
N ARG A 367 -20.86 -2.95 2.41
CA ARG A 367 -22.13 -3.58 2.82
C ARG A 367 -21.93 -4.55 4.00
N LEU A 368 -20.87 -5.37 3.96
CA LEU A 368 -20.53 -6.25 5.06
C LEU A 368 -20.17 -5.46 6.34
N LEU A 369 -19.41 -4.38 6.19
CA LEU A 369 -19.06 -3.49 7.30
C LEU A 369 -20.29 -2.90 7.96
N GLU A 370 -21.26 -2.39 7.18
CA GLU A 370 -22.52 -1.86 7.70
C GLU A 370 -23.34 -2.94 8.43
N GLN A 371 -23.39 -4.16 7.91
CA GLN A 371 -24.04 -5.27 8.62
C GLN A 371 -23.41 -5.53 10.00
N HIS A 372 -22.07 -5.51 10.09
CA HIS A 372 -21.37 -5.66 11.37
C HIS A 372 -21.62 -4.50 12.34
N LYS A 373 -21.81 -3.30 11.86
CA LYS A 373 -22.21 -2.14 12.68
C LYS A 373 -23.58 -2.34 13.37
N PHE A 374 -24.49 -3.10 12.77
CA PHE A 374 -25.78 -3.43 13.37
C PHE A 374 -25.70 -4.60 14.36
N HIS A 375 -24.72 -5.50 14.24
CA HIS A 375 -24.54 -6.69 15.09
C HIS A 375 -23.30 -6.57 15.98
N ARG A 376 -23.22 -5.51 16.80
CA ARG A 376 -22.00 -5.13 17.54
C ARG A 376 -21.60 -6.12 18.64
N TYR A 377 -22.58 -6.63 19.38
CA TYR A 377 -22.33 -7.46 20.54
C TYR A 377 -23.16 -8.72 20.47
N THR A 378 -22.51 -9.86 20.71
CA THR A 378 -23.24 -11.11 20.92
C THR A 378 -23.87 -11.11 22.31
N ALA A 379 -25.01 -11.85 22.49
CA ALA A 379 -25.64 -12.01 23.78
C ALA A 379 -24.64 -12.44 24.87
N CYS A 380 -23.71 -13.35 24.54
CA CYS A 380 -22.69 -13.83 25.45
C CYS A 380 -21.79 -12.71 26.00
N LEU A 381 -21.37 -11.76 25.15
CA LEU A 381 -20.54 -10.61 25.55
C LEU A 381 -21.31 -9.62 26.44
N LEU A 382 -22.62 -9.45 26.23
CA LEU A 382 -23.44 -8.54 27.02
C LEU A 382 -23.77 -9.12 28.41
N TYR A 383 -23.98 -10.44 28.51
CA TYR A 383 -24.32 -11.10 29.78
C TYR A 383 -23.10 -11.39 30.66
N THR A 384 -21.89 -11.44 30.14
CA THR A 384 -20.66 -11.67 30.91
C THR A 384 -19.94 -10.39 31.34
N SER A 385 -20.42 -9.24 30.94
CA SER A 385 -19.92 -7.94 31.43
C SER A 385 -20.48 -7.67 32.82
N PRO A 386 -19.65 -7.28 33.81
CA PRO A 386 -20.17 -6.81 35.10
C PRO A 386 -21.10 -5.63 34.84
N SER A 387 -22.28 -5.70 35.45
CA SER A 387 -23.24 -4.59 35.42
C SER A 387 -22.58 -3.34 36.02
N PRO A 388 -22.84 -2.13 35.50
CA PRO A 388 -22.38 -0.89 36.15
C PRO A 388 -22.87 -0.75 37.61
N ARG A 389 -23.79 -1.61 38.04
CA ARG A 389 -24.26 -1.70 39.43
C ARG A 389 -23.38 -2.59 40.32
N ASP A 390 -22.52 -3.43 39.75
CA ASP A 390 -21.66 -4.35 40.50
C ASP A 390 -20.28 -3.74 40.83
N THR A 391 -20.04 -2.49 40.44
CA THR A 391 -18.83 -1.71 40.73
C THR A 391 -19.12 -0.57 41.74
N ARG A 392 -19.81 -0.85 42.84
CA ARG A 392 -19.88 0.05 44.00
C ARG A 392 -19.08 -0.50 45.16
#